data_08f133189185bc3eeeba64806f8d9004
#
_entry.id   08f133189185bc3eeeba64806f8d9004
#
_cell.length_a   1.000
_cell.length_b   1.000
_cell.length_c   1.000
_cell.angle_alpha   90.00
_cell.angle_beta   90.00
_cell.angle_gamma   90.00
#
_symmetry.space_group_name_H-M   'P 1'
#
loop_
_entity.id
_entity.type
_entity.pdbx_description
1 polymer ?
#
loop_
_entity_poly.entity_id
_entity_poly.type
_entity_poly.pdbx_seq_one_letter_code
_entity_poly.pdbx_strand_id
1 'polypeptide(L)'
;MAKSETNFKSGFVKGEKEFGMKKVNDCGNVTWYVGYFRGDSFEETYVSRFRKFAWMAYERAFDNPHGLGLTKEGEEEISVVYS
;
A
#
# COMPACT_ATOMS: atom_id res chain seq x y z
N MET A 1 0.37 -22.09 -13.80
CA MET A 1 0.65 -21.81 -14.06
C MET A 1 0.38 -20.79 -13.77
N ALA A 2 -0.29 -20.43 -13.49
CA ALA A 2 -0.45 -19.20 -13.52
C ALA A 2 -0.50 -18.52 -12.23
N LYS A 3 0.50 -17.86 -11.93
CA LYS A 3 0.60 -16.98 -10.79
C LYS A 3 0.38 -15.58 -11.32
N SER A 4 -0.63 -14.90 -10.84
CA SER A 4 -0.91 -13.52 -11.25
C SER A 4 -0.83 -12.60 -10.06
N GLU A 5 -0.43 -11.35 -10.30
CA GLU A 5 -0.31 -10.34 -9.27
C GLU A 5 -1.05 -9.09 -9.70
N THR A 6 -1.77 -8.50 -8.77
CA THR A 6 -2.48 -7.25 -9.00
C THR A 6 -2.00 -6.25 -7.95
N ASN A 7 -1.56 -5.08 -8.40
CA ASN A 7 -1.06 -4.05 -7.52
C ASN A 7 -2.07 -2.93 -7.38
N PHE A 8 -2.31 -2.51 -6.15
CA PHE A 8 -3.20 -1.40 -5.84
C PHE A 8 -2.36 -0.33 -5.16
N LYS A 9 -2.16 0.79 -5.84
CA LYS A 9 -1.35 1.88 -5.32
C LYS A 9 -2.26 2.97 -4.79
N SER A 10 -1.97 3.44 -3.58
CA SER A 10 -2.85 4.38 -2.91
C SER A 10 -2.65 5.84 -3.30
N GLY A 11 -1.48 6.19 -3.80
CA GLY A 11 -1.14 7.58 -4.02
C GLY A 11 -0.56 8.26 -2.79
N PHE A 12 -0.49 7.53 -1.67
CA PHE A 12 0.14 8.05 -0.45
C PHE A 12 1.56 7.53 -0.36
N VAL A 13 2.49 8.39 -0.06
CA VAL A 13 3.91 8.05 -0.07
C VAL A 13 4.56 8.29 1.30
N LYS A 14 5.65 7.59 1.54
CA LYS A 14 6.47 7.77 2.71
C LYS A 14 7.92 7.73 2.22
N GLY A 15 8.49 8.91 1.96
CA GLY A 15 9.79 8.99 1.32
C GLY A 15 9.72 8.47 -0.10
N GLU A 16 10.52 7.47 -0.42
CA GLU A 16 10.57 6.90 -1.77
C GLU A 16 9.62 5.72 -1.94
N LYS A 17 8.85 5.40 -0.90
CA LYS A 17 7.94 4.27 -0.92
C LYS A 17 6.51 4.73 -1.09
N GLU A 18 5.72 3.96 -1.80
CA GLU A 18 4.30 4.24 -1.94
C GLU A 18 3.50 3.16 -1.23
N PHE A 19 2.58 3.58 -0.36
CA PHE A 19 1.71 2.65 0.35
C PHE A 19 0.76 1.99 -0.63
N GLY A 20 0.57 0.71 -0.51
CA GLY A 20 -0.31 -0.01 -1.40
C GLY A 20 -0.60 -1.42 -0.96
N MET A 21 -1.28 -2.14 -1.81
CA MET A 21 -1.70 -3.50 -1.54
C MET A 21 -1.40 -4.35 -2.77
N LYS A 22 -1.00 -5.58 -2.55
CA LYS A 22 -0.73 -6.52 -3.63
C LYS A 22 -1.57 -7.76 -3.43
N LYS A 23 -2.25 -8.19 -4.48
CA LYS A 23 -3.01 -9.42 -4.49
C LYS A 23 -2.25 -10.44 -5.33
N VAL A 24 -1.96 -11.59 -4.76
CA VAL A 24 -1.27 -12.65 -5.46
C VAL A 24 -2.21 -13.84 -5.57
N ASN A 25 -2.47 -14.28 -6.79
CA ASN A 25 -3.28 -15.45 -7.06
C ASN A 25 -2.34 -16.54 -7.60
N ASP A 26 -2.15 -17.59 -6.82
CA ASP A 26 -1.27 -18.68 -7.19
C ASP A 26 -2.12 -19.94 -7.31
N CYS A 27 -2.53 -20.27 -8.53
CA CYS A 27 -3.34 -21.45 -8.81
C CYS A 27 -4.63 -21.51 -8.00
N GLY A 28 -5.29 -20.36 -7.87
CA GLY A 28 -6.54 -20.26 -7.12
C GLY A 28 -6.37 -19.92 -5.64
N ASN A 29 -5.14 -19.97 -5.15
CA ASN A 29 -4.87 -19.57 -3.77
C ASN A 29 -4.52 -18.09 -3.75
N VAL A 30 -5.41 -17.30 -3.18
CA VAL A 30 -5.26 -15.85 -3.15
C VAL A 30 -4.70 -15.39 -1.81
N THR A 31 -3.66 -14.57 -1.87
CA THR A 31 -3.07 -13.96 -0.69
C THR A 31 -2.99 -12.45 -0.91
N TRP A 32 -3.29 -11.70 0.12
CA TRP A 32 -3.30 -10.25 0.07
C TRP A 32 -2.17 -9.71 0.95
N TYR A 33 -1.38 -8.80 0.38
CA TYR A 33 -0.27 -8.18 1.08
C TYR A 33 -0.49 -6.68 1.13
N VAL A 34 -0.30 -6.08 2.28
CA VAL A 34 -0.39 -4.62 2.42
C VAL A 34 1.00 -4.15 2.83
N GLY A 35 1.47 -3.09 2.22
CA GLY A 35 2.80 -2.60 2.50
C GLY A 35 3.19 -1.44 1.60
N TYR A 36 4.45 -1.43 1.21
CA TYR A 36 5.00 -0.31 0.45
C TYR A 36 5.69 -0.79 -0.82
N PHE A 37 5.41 -0.10 -1.92
CA PHE A 37 6.11 -0.32 -3.18
C PHE A 37 7.31 0.61 -3.25
N ARG A 38 8.46 0.05 -3.52
CA ARG A 38 9.68 0.82 -3.70
C ARG A 38 10.37 0.33 -4.95
N GLY A 39 10.19 1.08 -6.05
CA GLY A 39 10.68 0.64 -7.35
C GLY A 39 10.05 -0.68 -7.74
N ASP A 40 10.87 -1.70 -7.98
CA ASP A 40 10.39 -3.03 -8.33
C ASP A 40 10.18 -3.92 -7.11
N SER A 41 10.47 -3.40 -5.94
CA SER A 41 10.35 -4.17 -4.70
C SER A 41 9.07 -3.85 -3.96
N PHE A 42 8.61 -4.80 -3.16
CA PHE A 42 7.47 -4.61 -2.30
C PHE A 42 7.84 -5.02 -0.88
N GLU A 43 7.59 -4.14 0.07
CA GLU A 43 7.91 -4.37 1.46
C GLU A 43 6.62 -4.60 2.21
N GLU A 44 6.32 -5.85 2.53
CA GLU A 44 5.05 -6.18 3.17
C GLU A 44 5.06 -5.87 4.66
N THR A 45 3.96 -5.33 5.14
CA THR A 45 3.77 -5.05 6.56
C THR A 45 2.61 -5.85 7.13
N TYR A 46 1.73 -6.36 6.28
CA TYR A 46 0.58 -7.13 6.70
C TYR A 46 0.21 -8.11 5.61
N VAL A 47 -0.13 -9.33 5.99
CA VAL A 47 -0.49 -10.39 5.07
C VAL A 47 -1.80 -11.03 5.54
N SER A 48 -2.71 -11.30 4.61
CA SER A 48 -3.94 -11.99 4.94
C SER A 48 -4.45 -12.77 3.73
N ARG A 49 -5.14 -13.86 4.00
CA ARG A 49 -5.81 -14.61 2.95
C ARG A 49 -7.22 -14.08 2.73
N PHE A 50 -7.69 -13.20 3.61
CA PHE A 50 -9.04 -12.67 3.52
C PHE A 50 -8.98 -11.23 3.05
N ARG A 51 -9.66 -10.96 1.96
CA ARG A 51 -9.70 -9.64 1.37
C ARG A 51 -10.13 -8.56 2.36
N LYS A 52 -11.15 -8.86 3.17
CA LYS A 52 -11.68 -7.84 4.08
C LYS A 52 -10.65 -7.33 5.10
N PHE A 53 -9.81 -8.22 5.59
CA PHE A 53 -8.81 -7.81 6.58
C PHE A 53 -7.69 -7.00 5.93
N ALA A 54 -7.26 -7.43 4.76
CA ALA A 54 -6.25 -6.68 4.02
C ALA A 54 -6.80 -5.31 3.60
N TRP A 55 -8.06 -5.28 3.17
CA TRP A 55 -8.69 -4.05 2.75
C TRP A 55 -8.81 -3.07 3.92
N MET A 56 -9.12 -3.56 5.11
CA MET A 56 -9.19 -2.72 6.31
C MET A 56 -7.84 -2.10 6.63
N ALA A 57 -6.77 -2.89 6.53
CA ALA A 57 -5.43 -2.39 6.77
C ALA A 57 -5.04 -1.34 5.71
N TYR A 58 -5.45 -1.57 4.48
CA TYR A 58 -5.17 -0.65 3.39
C TYR A 58 -5.94 0.67 3.55
N GLU A 59 -7.20 0.59 3.94
CA GLU A 59 -8.05 1.76 4.10
C GLU A 59 -7.61 2.69 5.23
N ARG A 60 -6.83 2.20 6.17
CA ARG A 60 -6.32 3.05 7.24
C ARG A 60 -5.52 4.24 6.71
N ALA A 61 -4.86 4.05 5.59
CA ALA A 61 -4.08 5.12 4.98
C ALA A 61 -4.98 6.23 4.46
N PHE A 62 -6.20 5.90 4.06
CA PHE A 62 -7.14 6.90 3.56
C PHE A 62 -7.83 7.64 4.70
N ASP A 63 -8.02 6.96 5.84
CA ASP A 63 -8.67 7.58 6.98
C ASP A 63 -7.71 8.47 7.77
N ASN A 64 -6.48 8.05 7.94
CA ASN A 64 -5.51 8.81 8.73
C ASN A 64 -4.09 8.63 8.18
N PRO A 65 -3.81 9.18 7.00
CA PRO A 65 -2.50 9.01 6.38
C PRO A 65 -1.39 9.65 7.21
N HIS A 66 -1.64 10.78 7.83
CA HIS A 66 -0.62 11.47 8.62
C HIS A 66 -0.25 10.68 9.88
N GLY A 67 -1.20 9.95 10.44
CA GLY A 67 -0.93 9.09 11.58
C GLY A 67 0.00 7.94 11.26
N LEU A 68 0.08 7.57 9.98
CA LEU A 68 0.96 6.52 9.51
C LEU A 68 2.25 7.07 8.90
N GLY A 69 2.43 8.39 8.98
CA GLY A 69 3.60 9.03 8.40
C GLY A 69 3.54 9.13 6.88
N LEU A 70 2.34 9.09 6.32
CA LEU A 70 2.14 9.15 4.88
C LEU A 70 1.73 10.54 4.44
N THR A 71 2.15 10.94 3.25
CA THR A 71 1.70 12.16 2.61
C THR A 71 1.16 11.81 1.25
N LYS A 72 0.22 12.60 0.78
CA LYS A 72 -0.32 12.36 -0.54
C LYS A 72 0.71 12.84 -1.55
N GLU A 73 0.87 12.11 -2.64
CA GLU A 73 1.83 12.46 -3.66
C GLU A 73 1.57 13.86 -4.16
N GLY A 74 2.57 14.71 -4.12
CA GLY A 74 2.45 16.09 -4.52
C GLY A 74 2.12 17.07 -3.40
N GLU A 75 1.80 16.59 -2.19
CA GLU A 75 1.47 17.45 -1.08
C GLU A 75 2.67 17.82 -0.22
N GLU A 76 3.77 17.08 -0.36
CA GLU A 76 4.94 17.30 0.46
C GLU A 76 5.47 18.71 0.41
N GLU A 77 5.50 19.30 -0.78
CA GLU A 77 6.03 20.63 -0.96
C GLU A 77 5.16 21.66 -0.26
N ILE A 78 3.86 21.44 -0.26
CA ILE A 78 2.94 22.35 0.39
C ILE A 78 3.15 22.31 1.90
N SER A 79 3.38 21.12 2.45
CA SER A 79 3.63 20.97 3.86
C SER A 79 4.90 21.70 4.28
N VAL A 80 5.93 21.63 3.47
CA VAL A 80 7.20 22.28 3.76
C VAL A 80 7.03 23.80 3.75
N VAL A 81 6.24 24.31 2.83
CA VAL A 81 6.02 25.76 2.72
C VAL A 81 5.36 26.31 3.98
N TYR A 82 4.48 25.55 4.58
CA TYR A 82 3.75 26.04 5.75
C TYR A 82 4.41 25.69 7.07
N SER A 83 5.41 24.89 7.03
CA SER A 83 6.13 24.55 8.24
C SER A 83 7.31 25.48 8.46
#